data_59de49183de90176fecab3e02fe27873
#
_entry.id   59de49183de90176fecab3e02fe27873
#
_cell.length_a   1.000
_cell.length_b   1.000
_cell.length_c   1.000
_cell.angle_alpha   90.00
_cell.angle_beta   90.00
_cell.angle_gamma   90.00
#
_symmetry.space_group_name_H-M   'P 1'
#
loop_
_entity.id
_entity.type
_entity.pdbx_description
1 polymer ?
#
loop_
_entity_poly.entity_id
_entity_poly.type
_entity_poly.pdbx_seq_one_letter_code
_entity_poly.pdbx_strand_id
1 'polypeptide(L)'
;TYKGVVYNETKGAMSFPDQVPARSLLNALYPSTTYRHNSGGDPAVIPSLTHEQLIAFHRQHYHPSNAFFYTYGNLPLEAHLDFIQAKILQHFNRINPGTDVPSQPRWDTQQLATYRYPLDKSEDPSKKCQVCVAWLMADITATFEILVLKLIEQILIGNSASPLRKALIDSQLGSALSDATGFDADNRDSLFACGLKDVSASSAAQIEKIIFDTLQNLVSGGIDDELIESAIHQIEFHHKEITNTPYPYGLKLLLGLSGSWFHGGDPVRVLNFADDLLKLRQEMGHGRFFERQLQKYFLTNNHRVLLTLQPDTAMAESETARIKAELETKRQTLAKAELQALQEDARALKALQEKEADLACLPTLQLEDIAPTVQTVAPTSALEPTPATCYRQPTSGIFYFTSAWGTGCLEERLLPLIPFFCYALPKSGTA
;
A
#
# COMPACT_ATOMS: atom_id res chain seq x y z
N THR A 1 -4.67 33.62 -5.94
CA THR A 1 -4.00 32.32 -5.87
C THR A 1 -4.47 31.60 -4.62
N TYR A 2 -4.90 30.36 -4.75
CA TYR A 2 -5.08 29.51 -3.58
C TYR A 2 -3.69 29.21 -2.98
N LYS A 3 -3.58 29.33 -1.66
CA LYS A 3 -2.39 29.01 -0.89
C LYS A 3 -2.77 28.12 0.27
N GLY A 4 -2.05 27.04 0.46
CA GLY A 4 -2.26 26.09 1.54
C GLY A 4 -1.42 24.83 1.31
N VAL A 5 -0.83 24.29 2.37
CA VAL A 5 0.02 23.10 2.30
C VAL A 5 -0.80 21.93 1.76
N VAL A 6 -1.93 21.62 2.40
CA VAL A 6 -2.81 20.49 2.00
C VAL A 6 -3.28 20.63 0.55
N TYR A 7 -3.71 21.83 0.14
CA TYR A 7 -4.13 22.06 -1.26
C TYR A 7 -3.01 21.79 -2.26
N ASN A 8 -1.80 22.31 -1.98
CA ASN A 8 -0.67 22.18 -2.89
C ASN A 8 -0.15 20.73 -2.95
N GLU A 9 -0.05 20.08 -1.81
CA GLU A 9 0.37 18.67 -1.72
C GLU A 9 -0.61 17.73 -2.41
N THR A 10 -1.92 17.88 -2.15
CA THR A 10 -2.95 17.07 -2.80
C THR A 10 -2.98 17.31 -4.31
N LYS A 11 -2.86 18.59 -4.74
CA LYS A 11 -2.76 18.92 -6.16
C LYS A 11 -1.51 18.33 -6.81
N GLY A 12 -0.37 18.37 -6.10
CA GLY A 12 0.87 17.74 -6.54
C GLY A 12 0.70 16.24 -6.71
N ALA A 13 0.19 15.55 -5.69
CA ALA A 13 -0.07 14.11 -5.73
C ALA A 13 -1.01 13.70 -6.87
N MET A 14 -2.01 14.53 -7.20
CA MET A 14 -2.91 14.27 -8.33
C MET A 14 -2.27 14.47 -9.71
N SER A 15 -1.09 15.06 -9.76
CA SER A 15 -0.36 15.29 -11.01
C SER A 15 0.57 14.11 -11.37
N PHE A 16 0.81 13.17 -10.45
CA PHE A 16 1.66 12.02 -10.69
C PHE A 16 0.86 10.85 -11.27
N PRO A 17 1.21 10.37 -12.49
CA PRO A 17 0.49 9.31 -13.18
C PRO A 17 0.41 7.99 -12.41
N ASP A 18 1.39 7.66 -11.58
CA ASP A 18 1.47 6.44 -10.77
C ASP A 18 0.53 6.43 -9.56
N GLN A 19 0.03 7.60 -9.13
CA GLN A 19 -0.92 7.70 -8.00
C GLN A 19 -2.38 7.71 -8.43
N VAL A 20 -2.66 8.03 -9.69
CA VAL A 20 -4.02 8.08 -10.23
C VAL A 20 -4.67 6.70 -10.30
N PRO A 21 -3.95 5.59 -10.65
CA PRO A 21 -4.53 4.26 -10.76
C PRO A 21 -5.19 3.77 -9.48
N ALA A 22 -4.48 3.80 -8.36
CA ALA A 22 -5.00 3.32 -7.07
C ALA A 22 -6.27 4.08 -6.65
N ARG A 23 -6.26 5.41 -6.77
CA ARG A 23 -7.42 6.25 -6.46
C ARG A 23 -8.60 5.98 -7.37
N SER A 24 -8.37 5.88 -8.67
CA SER A 24 -9.41 5.57 -9.67
C SER A 24 -10.01 4.19 -9.43
N LEU A 25 -9.16 3.24 -9.02
CA LEU A 25 -9.55 1.90 -8.67
C LEU A 25 -10.50 1.88 -7.46
N LEU A 26 -10.14 2.56 -6.37
CA LEU A 26 -10.99 2.64 -5.18
C LEU A 26 -12.32 3.34 -5.51
N ASN A 27 -12.29 4.43 -6.26
CA ASN A 27 -13.52 5.11 -6.69
C ASN A 27 -14.43 4.21 -7.52
N ALA A 28 -13.85 3.39 -8.41
CA ALA A 28 -14.60 2.49 -9.26
C ALA A 28 -15.17 1.27 -8.50
N LEU A 29 -14.39 0.66 -7.58
CA LEU A 29 -14.78 -0.56 -6.88
C LEU A 29 -15.69 -0.34 -5.66
N TYR A 30 -15.60 0.85 -5.01
CA TYR A 30 -16.32 1.14 -3.78
C TYR A 30 -17.30 2.31 -3.90
N PRO A 31 -18.21 2.34 -4.89
CA PRO A 31 -19.04 3.52 -5.17
C PRO A 31 -20.00 3.91 -4.04
N SER A 32 -20.32 2.99 -3.11
CA SER A 32 -21.29 3.21 -2.03
C SER A 32 -20.66 3.40 -0.65
N THR A 33 -19.33 3.34 -0.54
CA THR A 33 -18.63 3.48 0.74
C THR A 33 -17.69 4.69 0.73
N THR A 34 -17.14 5.03 1.90
CA THR A 34 -16.22 6.16 2.06
C THR A 34 -14.92 5.98 1.27
N TYR A 35 -14.52 4.74 0.93
CA TYR A 35 -13.32 4.45 0.16
C TYR A 35 -13.31 5.00 -1.26
N ARG A 36 -14.49 5.36 -1.81
CA ARG A 36 -14.58 6.07 -3.10
C ARG A 36 -13.87 7.43 -3.09
N HIS A 37 -13.68 8.01 -1.92
CA HIS A 37 -13.10 9.33 -1.75
C HIS A 37 -11.60 9.23 -1.44
N ASN A 38 -10.83 10.17 -1.95
CA ASN A 38 -9.42 10.30 -1.59
C ASN A 38 -9.30 10.88 -0.17
N SER A 39 -8.52 10.23 0.72
CA SER A 39 -8.30 10.67 2.10
C SER A 39 -7.62 12.05 2.19
N GLY A 40 -6.78 12.41 1.22
CA GLY A 40 -6.16 13.74 1.11
C GLY A 40 -7.11 14.83 0.59
N GLY A 41 -8.33 14.48 0.21
CA GLY A 41 -9.34 15.38 -0.35
C GLY A 41 -9.21 15.59 -1.87
N ASP A 42 -10.01 16.54 -2.36
CA ASP A 42 -10.02 16.96 -3.76
C ASP A 42 -9.60 18.45 -3.86
N PRO A 43 -8.54 18.81 -4.60
CA PRO A 43 -8.12 20.19 -4.76
C PRO A 43 -9.23 21.12 -5.30
N ALA A 44 -10.20 20.57 -6.03
CA ALA A 44 -11.33 21.35 -6.50
C ALA A 44 -12.32 21.70 -5.37
N VAL A 45 -12.38 20.89 -4.32
CA VAL A 45 -13.32 21.04 -3.19
C VAL A 45 -12.66 21.72 -1.98
N ILE A 46 -11.39 21.43 -1.69
CA ILE A 46 -10.66 21.98 -0.53
C ILE A 46 -10.88 23.49 -0.34
N PRO A 47 -10.81 24.34 -1.39
CA PRO A 47 -11.00 25.79 -1.20
C PRO A 47 -12.42 26.22 -0.82
N SER A 48 -13.39 25.32 -0.87
CA SER A 48 -14.80 25.60 -0.48
C SER A 48 -15.10 25.23 0.96
N LEU A 49 -14.19 24.54 1.64
CA LEU A 49 -14.34 24.16 3.04
C LEU A 49 -14.24 25.39 3.95
N THR A 50 -15.09 25.46 4.98
CA THR A 50 -15.05 26.54 5.97
C THR A 50 -14.32 26.11 7.25
N HIS A 51 -13.85 27.08 8.00
CA HIS A 51 -13.22 26.83 9.30
C HIS A 51 -14.18 26.11 10.28
N GLU A 52 -15.46 26.47 10.26
CA GLU A 52 -16.49 25.85 11.11
C GLU A 52 -16.68 24.38 10.77
N GLN A 53 -16.66 24.01 9.46
CA GLN A 53 -16.70 22.62 9.01
C GLN A 53 -15.49 21.84 9.49
N LEU A 54 -14.29 22.41 9.40
CA LEU A 54 -13.06 21.80 9.90
C LEU A 54 -13.11 21.53 11.39
N ILE A 55 -13.54 22.54 12.19
CA ILE A 55 -13.66 22.41 13.64
C ILE A 55 -14.73 21.37 14.02
N ALA A 56 -15.88 21.38 13.33
CA ALA A 56 -16.95 20.41 13.58
C ALA A 56 -16.47 18.97 13.30
N PHE A 57 -15.80 18.77 12.15
CA PHE A 57 -15.22 17.49 11.79
C PHE A 57 -14.18 17.01 12.83
N HIS A 58 -13.27 17.91 13.22
CA HIS A 58 -12.26 17.58 14.23
C HIS A 58 -12.92 17.17 15.56
N ARG A 59 -13.89 17.91 16.08
CA ARG A 59 -14.59 17.59 17.33
C ARG A 59 -15.33 16.27 17.30
N GLN A 60 -15.89 15.90 16.13
CA GLN A 60 -16.64 14.68 15.97
C GLN A 60 -15.73 13.44 15.86
N HIS A 61 -14.64 13.54 15.10
CA HIS A 61 -13.84 12.38 14.70
C HIS A 61 -12.54 12.21 15.51
N TYR A 62 -11.94 13.31 16.00
CA TYR A 62 -10.74 13.29 16.84
C TYR A 62 -11.13 13.19 18.32
N HIS A 63 -11.67 12.03 18.66
CA HIS A 63 -12.20 11.74 20.00
C HIS A 63 -11.68 10.37 20.46
N PRO A 64 -11.37 10.15 21.78
CA PRO A 64 -10.87 8.86 22.26
C PRO A 64 -11.78 7.66 21.95
N SER A 65 -13.10 7.89 21.84
CA SER A 65 -14.03 6.83 21.39
C SER A 65 -13.85 6.41 19.93
N ASN A 66 -13.09 7.15 19.15
CA ASN A 66 -12.73 6.87 17.76
C ASN A 66 -11.22 6.62 17.62
N ALA A 67 -10.55 6.20 18.67
CA ALA A 67 -9.11 5.99 18.70
C ALA A 67 -8.77 4.57 19.14
N PHE A 68 -7.74 4.00 18.52
CA PHE A 68 -7.10 2.77 18.94
C PHE A 68 -5.73 3.10 19.49
N PHE A 69 -5.42 2.63 20.70
CA PHE A 69 -4.13 2.86 21.33
C PHE A 69 -3.25 1.63 21.13
N TYR A 70 -2.09 1.83 20.56
CA TYR A 70 -1.12 0.78 20.29
C TYR A 70 0.24 1.19 20.86
N THR A 71 0.86 0.31 21.63
CA THR A 71 2.22 0.48 22.15
C THR A 71 3.03 -0.78 21.84
N TYR A 72 4.29 -0.59 21.48
CA TYR A 72 5.23 -1.67 21.23
C TYR A 72 6.56 -1.38 21.91
N GLY A 73 7.01 -2.31 22.74
CA GLY A 73 8.25 -2.18 23.51
C GLY A 73 8.22 -2.97 24.81
N ASN A 74 9.20 -2.75 25.66
CA ASN A 74 9.37 -3.45 26.93
C ASN A 74 9.04 -2.61 28.18
N LEU A 75 8.40 -1.46 28.00
CA LEU A 75 7.92 -0.66 29.13
C LEU A 75 6.71 -1.35 29.80
N PRO A 76 6.56 -1.21 31.12
CA PRO A 76 5.41 -1.79 31.85
C PRO A 76 4.07 -1.34 31.28
N LEU A 77 3.18 -2.29 31.02
CA LEU A 77 1.86 -2.01 30.44
C LEU A 77 1.05 -1.06 31.32
N GLU A 78 1.12 -1.23 32.63
CA GLU A 78 0.41 -0.40 33.62
C GLU A 78 0.77 1.08 33.47
N ALA A 79 2.05 1.39 33.23
CA ALA A 79 2.50 2.77 33.05
C ALA A 79 1.85 3.43 31.80
N HIS A 80 1.66 2.66 30.72
CA HIS A 80 0.94 3.15 29.54
C HIS A 80 -0.55 3.36 29.83
N LEU A 81 -1.19 2.41 30.51
CA LEU A 81 -2.61 2.48 30.84
C LEU A 81 -2.91 3.65 31.81
N ASP A 82 -2.09 3.83 32.81
CA ASP A 82 -2.23 4.93 33.80
C ASP A 82 -2.04 6.29 33.09
N PHE A 83 -1.06 6.39 32.19
CA PHE A 83 -0.85 7.62 31.43
C PHE A 83 -2.03 7.94 30.52
N ILE A 84 -2.52 6.96 29.75
CA ILE A 84 -3.67 7.13 28.84
C ILE A 84 -4.92 7.50 29.65
N GLN A 85 -5.18 6.80 30.75
CA GLN A 85 -6.30 7.10 31.64
C GLN A 85 -6.21 8.52 32.19
N ALA A 86 -5.08 8.89 32.80
CA ALA A 86 -4.91 10.16 33.50
C ALA A 86 -4.80 11.36 32.56
N LYS A 87 -4.22 11.19 31.36
CA LYS A 87 -3.97 12.31 30.45
C LYS A 87 -5.04 12.45 29.38
N ILE A 88 -5.79 11.40 29.10
CA ILE A 88 -6.75 11.38 27.99
C ILE A 88 -8.14 10.98 28.45
N LEU A 89 -8.37 9.72 28.82
CA LEU A 89 -9.70 9.15 28.94
C LEU A 89 -10.56 9.80 30.02
N GLN A 90 -9.97 10.20 31.14
CA GLN A 90 -10.72 10.85 32.24
C GLN A 90 -11.34 12.20 31.86
N HIS A 91 -10.92 12.81 30.75
CA HIS A 91 -11.40 14.12 30.29
C HIS A 91 -12.53 14.02 29.27
N PHE A 92 -12.90 12.81 28.87
CA PHE A 92 -13.90 12.59 27.82
C PHE A 92 -14.97 11.60 28.26
N ASN A 93 -16.21 11.86 27.87
CA ASN A 93 -17.28 10.88 27.98
C ASN A 93 -17.34 10.04 26.71
N ARG A 94 -17.73 8.77 26.82
CA ARG A 94 -17.89 7.91 25.65
C ARG A 94 -18.96 8.45 24.71
N ILE A 95 -18.66 8.51 23.42
CA ILE A 95 -19.61 8.85 22.36
C ILE A 95 -19.62 7.75 21.29
N ASN A 96 -20.62 7.76 20.42
CA ASN A 96 -20.59 7.00 19.17
C ASN A 96 -20.15 7.95 18.05
N PRO A 97 -18.94 7.78 17.49
CA PRO A 97 -18.44 8.64 16.42
C PRO A 97 -19.12 8.41 15.06
N GLY A 98 -19.85 7.27 14.89
CA GLY A 98 -20.53 6.95 13.63
C GLY A 98 -19.59 6.70 12.45
N THR A 99 -18.43 6.09 12.72
CA THR A 99 -17.36 5.89 11.71
C THR A 99 -17.29 4.47 11.14
N ASP A 100 -18.23 3.61 11.50
CA ASP A 100 -18.29 2.26 10.94
C ASP A 100 -18.51 2.30 9.44
N VAL A 101 -17.65 1.60 8.69
CA VAL A 101 -17.76 1.47 7.24
C VAL A 101 -18.42 0.13 6.91
N PRO A 102 -19.58 0.12 6.24
CA PRO A 102 -20.22 -1.11 5.82
C PRO A 102 -19.45 -1.75 4.67
N SER A 103 -19.66 -3.06 4.46
CA SER A 103 -19.20 -3.73 3.24
C SER A 103 -19.86 -3.12 2.01
N GLN A 104 -19.11 -3.06 0.91
CA GLN A 104 -19.64 -2.59 -0.37
C GLN A 104 -20.66 -3.59 -0.90
N PRO A 105 -21.90 -3.15 -1.23
CA PRO A 105 -22.90 -4.01 -1.88
C PRO A 105 -22.35 -4.64 -3.15
N ARG A 106 -22.53 -5.97 -3.29
CA ARG A 106 -21.98 -6.73 -4.42
C ARG A 106 -22.78 -6.48 -5.70
N TRP A 107 -22.09 -6.51 -6.83
CA TRP A 107 -22.69 -6.37 -8.16
C TRP A 107 -23.00 -7.73 -8.78
N ASP A 108 -24.04 -7.74 -9.61
CA ASP A 108 -24.43 -8.91 -10.40
C ASP A 108 -23.73 -8.96 -11.77
N THR A 109 -23.15 -7.82 -12.20
CA THR A 109 -22.49 -7.69 -13.50
C THR A 109 -21.21 -6.84 -13.37
N GLN A 110 -20.23 -7.18 -14.21
CA GLN A 110 -19.00 -6.40 -14.37
C GLN A 110 -19.31 -4.96 -14.76
N GLN A 111 -18.50 -4.04 -14.25
CA GLN A 111 -18.54 -2.62 -14.63
C GLN A 111 -17.34 -2.25 -15.51
N LEU A 112 -17.53 -1.22 -16.33
CA LEU A 112 -16.48 -0.58 -17.12
C LEU A 112 -16.24 0.83 -16.59
N ALA A 113 -15.00 1.19 -16.34
CA ALA A 113 -14.66 2.52 -15.85
C ALA A 113 -13.49 3.11 -16.65
N THR A 114 -13.64 4.39 -17.01
CA THR A 114 -12.56 5.12 -17.69
C THR A 114 -12.28 6.40 -16.93
N TYR A 115 -11.02 6.59 -16.56
CA TYR A 115 -10.51 7.80 -15.92
C TYR A 115 -9.42 8.43 -16.77
N ARG A 116 -9.13 9.70 -16.49
CA ARG A 116 -8.08 10.43 -17.19
C ARG A 116 -7.01 10.88 -16.21
N TYR A 117 -5.80 11.02 -16.69
CA TYR A 117 -4.68 11.57 -15.93
C TYR A 117 -3.90 12.58 -16.78
N PRO A 118 -3.27 13.60 -16.16
CA PRO A 118 -2.52 14.59 -16.91
C PRO A 118 -1.26 14.00 -17.53
N LEU A 119 -1.03 14.27 -18.82
CA LEU A 119 0.19 13.95 -19.55
C LEU A 119 0.80 15.22 -20.09
N ASP A 120 2.15 15.30 -20.10
CA ASP A 120 2.83 16.46 -20.71
C ASP A 120 2.56 16.50 -22.23
N LYS A 121 2.37 17.71 -22.76
CA LYS A 121 2.07 17.92 -24.19
C LYS A 121 3.18 17.46 -25.13
N SER A 122 4.40 17.37 -24.64
CA SER A 122 5.55 16.89 -25.42
C SER A 122 5.60 15.37 -25.54
N GLU A 123 4.80 14.63 -24.75
CA GLU A 123 4.76 13.18 -24.78
C GLU A 123 3.70 12.66 -25.75
N ASP A 124 4.00 11.54 -26.42
CA ASP A 124 3.05 10.83 -27.27
C ASP A 124 2.05 10.03 -26.43
N PRO A 125 0.74 10.33 -26.48
CA PRO A 125 -0.28 9.65 -25.68
C PRO A 125 -0.64 8.25 -26.20
N SER A 126 -0.19 7.84 -27.39
CA SER A 126 -0.70 6.65 -28.10
C SER A 126 -0.52 5.33 -27.34
N LYS A 127 0.54 5.22 -26.53
CA LYS A 127 0.87 4.06 -25.68
C LYS A 127 1.13 4.47 -24.25
N LYS A 128 0.27 5.29 -23.68
CA LYS A 128 0.38 5.76 -22.28
C LYS A 128 -0.84 5.39 -21.44
N CYS A 129 -1.76 4.58 -21.98
CA CYS A 129 -2.86 4.08 -21.17
C CYS A 129 -2.39 3.03 -20.17
N GLN A 130 -3.12 2.92 -19.07
CA GLN A 130 -3.07 1.75 -18.18
C GLN A 130 -4.42 1.06 -18.22
N VAL A 131 -4.39 -0.27 -18.27
CA VAL A 131 -5.59 -1.10 -18.26
C VAL A 131 -5.44 -2.17 -17.19
N CYS A 132 -6.41 -2.31 -16.32
CA CYS A 132 -6.45 -3.38 -15.34
C CYS A 132 -7.86 -3.92 -15.14
N VAL A 133 -7.96 -5.20 -14.80
CA VAL A 133 -9.15 -5.81 -14.22
C VAL A 133 -8.95 -5.85 -12.71
N ALA A 134 -9.97 -5.43 -11.98
CA ALA A 134 -9.93 -5.45 -10.53
C ALA A 134 -11.21 -6.07 -9.95
N TRP A 135 -11.06 -6.77 -8.84
CA TRP A 135 -12.14 -7.47 -8.15
C TRP A 135 -12.21 -7.04 -6.69
N LEU A 136 -13.45 -6.92 -6.20
CA LEU A 136 -13.69 -6.82 -4.77
C LEU A 136 -13.73 -8.22 -4.17
N MET A 137 -12.95 -8.45 -3.12
CA MET A 137 -12.66 -9.78 -2.58
C MET A 137 -13.37 -10.04 -1.23
N ALA A 138 -12.66 -10.65 -0.29
CA ALA A 138 -13.18 -11.03 1.02
C ALA A 138 -13.22 -9.84 2.00
N ASP A 139 -14.06 -9.96 3.02
CA ASP A 139 -14.08 -9.08 4.18
C ASP A 139 -12.73 -9.17 4.92
N ILE A 140 -12.17 -8.04 5.32
CA ILE A 140 -10.87 -7.95 5.99
C ILE A 140 -10.80 -8.72 7.32
N THR A 141 -11.96 -8.93 7.97
CA THR A 141 -12.01 -9.67 9.23
C THR A 141 -11.96 -11.20 9.04
N ALA A 142 -12.09 -11.68 7.82
CA ALA A 142 -11.98 -13.09 7.46
C ALA A 142 -10.49 -13.48 7.29
N THR A 143 -9.73 -13.55 8.39
CA THR A 143 -8.26 -13.67 8.41
C THR A 143 -7.73 -14.83 7.56
N PHE A 144 -8.35 -16.01 7.63
CA PHE A 144 -7.97 -17.14 6.81
C PHE A 144 -8.16 -16.88 5.31
N GLU A 145 -9.26 -16.26 4.90
CA GLU A 145 -9.49 -15.92 3.49
C GLU A 145 -8.50 -14.86 2.99
N ILE A 146 -8.17 -13.90 3.85
CA ILE A 146 -7.13 -12.90 3.55
C ILE A 146 -5.75 -13.56 3.35
N LEU A 147 -5.38 -14.54 4.19
CA LEU A 147 -4.15 -15.32 3.98
C LEU A 147 -4.18 -16.06 2.63
N VAL A 148 -5.29 -16.71 2.31
CA VAL A 148 -5.44 -17.43 1.04
C VAL A 148 -5.31 -16.48 -0.16
N LEU A 149 -5.89 -15.30 -0.09
CA LEU A 149 -5.81 -14.29 -1.16
C LEU A 149 -4.41 -13.72 -1.32
N LYS A 150 -3.66 -13.50 -0.23
CA LYS A 150 -2.23 -13.15 -0.27
C LYS A 150 -1.38 -14.23 -0.94
N LEU A 151 -1.68 -15.52 -0.66
CA LEU A 151 -1.01 -16.62 -1.34
C LEU A 151 -1.34 -16.67 -2.83
N ILE A 152 -2.59 -16.43 -3.20
CA ILE A 152 -3.01 -16.34 -4.60
C ILE A 152 -2.30 -15.20 -5.32
N GLU A 153 -2.15 -14.05 -4.70
CA GLU A 153 -1.34 -12.95 -5.25
C GLU A 153 0.08 -13.42 -5.54
N GLN A 154 0.72 -14.05 -4.55
CA GLN A 154 2.10 -14.55 -4.69
C GLN A 154 2.21 -15.59 -5.81
N ILE A 155 1.24 -16.50 -5.92
CA ILE A 155 1.17 -17.49 -6.99
C ILE A 155 1.00 -16.81 -8.35
N LEU A 156 0.07 -15.86 -8.48
CA LEU A 156 -0.31 -15.29 -9.78
C LEU A 156 0.70 -14.27 -10.31
N ILE A 157 1.28 -13.45 -9.43
CA ILE A 157 2.07 -12.27 -9.84
C ILE A 157 3.36 -12.04 -9.03
N GLY A 158 3.66 -12.85 -8.01
CA GLY A 158 4.72 -12.59 -7.04
C GLY A 158 6.14 -12.57 -7.61
N ASN A 159 6.40 -13.30 -8.69
CA ASN A 159 7.72 -13.36 -9.34
C ASN A 159 7.61 -13.45 -10.87
N SER A 160 8.76 -13.44 -11.56
CA SER A 160 8.79 -13.44 -13.04
C SER A 160 8.28 -14.74 -13.67
N ALA A 161 8.26 -15.86 -12.94
CA ALA A 161 7.72 -17.14 -13.38
C ALA A 161 6.23 -17.30 -13.07
N SER A 162 5.65 -16.42 -12.25
CA SER A 162 4.24 -16.45 -11.89
C SER A 162 3.34 -16.35 -13.13
N PRO A 163 2.35 -17.23 -13.28
CA PRO A 163 1.67 -17.47 -14.55
C PRO A 163 0.94 -16.25 -15.11
N LEU A 164 0.25 -15.48 -14.29
CA LEU A 164 -0.48 -14.30 -14.76
C LEU A 164 0.47 -13.15 -15.11
N ARG A 165 1.50 -12.93 -14.28
CA ARG A 165 2.55 -11.96 -14.58
C ARG A 165 3.24 -12.29 -15.90
N LYS A 166 3.64 -13.57 -16.08
CA LYS A 166 4.29 -14.03 -17.30
C LYS A 166 3.41 -13.86 -18.52
N ALA A 167 2.14 -14.28 -18.46
CA ALA A 167 1.22 -14.15 -19.58
C ALA A 167 1.01 -12.68 -20.01
N LEU A 168 0.89 -11.77 -19.04
CA LEU A 168 0.76 -10.34 -19.32
C LEU A 168 2.01 -9.74 -19.94
N ILE A 169 3.20 -10.02 -19.41
CA ILE A 169 4.46 -9.49 -19.92
C ILE A 169 4.81 -10.09 -21.29
N ASP A 170 4.66 -11.39 -21.46
CA ASP A 170 4.94 -12.09 -22.72
C ASP A 170 4.00 -11.66 -23.86
N SER A 171 2.84 -11.07 -23.55
CA SER A 171 1.92 -10.52 -24.54
C SER A 171 2.51 -9.35 -25.35
N GLN A 172 3.51 -8.67 -24.80
CA GLN A 172 4.15 -7.47 -25.37
C GLN A 172 3.17 -6.31 -25.68
N LEU A 173 1.98 -6.32 -25.08
CA LEU A 173 0.99 -5.25 -25.22
C LEU A 173 1.36 -3.98 -24.47
N GLY A 174 2.11 -4.10 -23.38
CA GLY A 174 2.57 -3.02 -22.52
C GLY A 174 4.02 -3.22 -22.07
N SER A 175 4.56 -2.24 -21.36
CA SER A 175 5.96 -2.26 -20.90
C SER A 175 6.14 -2.93 -19.54
N ALA A 176 5.12 -2.88 -18.69
CA ALA A 176 5.14 -3.42 -17.33
C ALA A 176 3.70 -3.67 -16.83
N LEU A 177 3.60 -4.32 -15.65
CA LEU A 177 2.31 -4.41 -14.96
C LEU A 177 1.80 -3.02 -14.60
N SER A 178 0.47 -2.85 -14.59
CA SER A 178 -0.19 -1.61 -14.16
C SER A 178 0.19 -1.27 -12.71
N ASP A 179 0.31 0.01 -12.39
CA ASP A 179 0.64 0.50 -11.05
C ASP A 179 -0.46 0.17 -10.00
N ALA A 180 -1.66 -0.23 -10.45
CA ALA A 180 -2.72 -0.74 -9.59
C ALA A 180 -2.62 -2.26 -9.31
N THR A 181 -1.62 -2.97 -9.87
CA THR A 181 -1.53 -4.43 -9.76
C THR A 181 -1.10 -4.84 -8.35
N GLY A 182 -1.86 -5.74 -7.74
CA GLY A 182 -1.58 -6.32 -6.44
C GLY A 182 -2.86 -6.67 -5.67
N PHE A 183 -2.67 -7.23 -4.46
CA PHE A 183 -3.71 -7.48 -3.48
C PHE A 183 -3.64 -6.43 -2.37
N ASP A 184 -4.77 -5.79 -2.08
CA ASP A 184 -4.92 -4.79 -1.03
C ASP A 184 -5.94 -5.30 0.01
N ALA A 185 -5.51 -5.33 1.27
CA ALA A 185 -6.28 -5.76 2.42
C ALA A 185 -6.34 -4.67 3.51
N ASP A 186 -6.40 -3.40 3.13
CA ASP A 186 -6.48 -2.27 4.06
C ASP A 186 -7.91 -1.73 4.22
N ASN A 187 -8.81 -2.07 3.31
CA ASN A 187 -10.20 -1.67 3.32
C ASN A 187 -11.12 -2.74 3.93
N ARG A 188 -12.38 -2.38 4.26
CA ARG A 188 -13.38 -3.32 4.78
C ARG A 188 -13.53 -4.57 3.93
N ASP A 189 -13.66 -4.41 2.63
CA ASP A 189 -13.55 -5.47 1.65
C ASP A 189 -12.18 -5.36 1.00
N SER A 190 -11.43 -6.45 0.92
CA SER A 190 -10.16 -6.48 0.20
C SER A 190 -10.37 -6.43 -1.30
N LEU A 191 -9.32 -6.10 -2.03
CA LEU A 191 -9.35 -6.06 -3.50
C LEU A 191 -8.12 -6.76 -4.10
N PHE A 192 -8.26 -7.22 -5.33
CA PHE A 192 -7.14 -7.63 -6.18
C PHE A 192 -7.27 -6.96 -7.54
N ALA A 193 -6.16 -6.50 -8.08
CA ALA A 193 -6.11 -5.92 -9.43
C ALA A 193 -4.91 -6.45 -10.21
N CYS A 194 -5.05 -6.60 -11.51
CA CYS A 194 -3.92 -6.89 -12.40
C CYS A 194 -4.17 -6.34 -13.82
N GLY A 195 -3.08 -5.95 -14.47
CA GLY A 195 -3.13 -5.39 -15.80
C GLY A 195 -1.79 -4.89 -16.29
N LEU A 196 -1.80 -4.08 -17.34
CA LEU A 196 -0.60 -3.56 -17.99
C LEU A 196 -0.64 -2.03 -18.07
N LYS A 197 0.55 -1.42 -18.06
CA LYS A 197 0.76 0.00 -18.40
C LYS A 197 1.52 0.17 -19.72
N ASP A 198 1.54 1.40 -20.20
CA ASP A 198 2.09 1.79 -21.50
C ASP A 198 1.43 1.03 -22.65
N VAL A 199 0.10 0.92 -22.61
CA VAL A 199 -0.71 0.23 -23.61
C VAL A 199 -1.54 1.20 -24.44
N SER A 200 -2.02 0.73 -25.61
CA SER A 200 -3.06 1.43 -26.36
C SER A 200 -4.43 1.26 -25.67
N ALA A 201 -5.28 2.27 -25.73
CA ALA A 201 -6.66 2.18 -25.22
C ALA A 201 -7.45 1.04 -25.90
N SER A 202 -7.15 0.70 -27.15
CA SER A 202 -7.78 -0.40 -27.88
C SER A 202 -7.40 -1.80 -27.37
N SER A 203 -6.35 -1.92 -26.55
CA SER A 203 -5.86 -3.20 -26.01
C SER A 203 -6.68 -3.72 -24.81
N ALA A 204 -7.63 -2.96 -24.29
CA ALA A 204 -8.35 -3.29 -23.05
C ALA A 204 -9.01 -4.68 -23.09
N ALA A 205 -9.78 -4.97 -24.13
CA ALA A 205 -10.44 -6.28 -24.31
C ALA A 205 -9.45 -7.44 -24.47
N GLN A 206 -8.30 -7.20 -25.09
CA GLN A 206 -7.27 -8.22 -25.28
C GLN A 206 -6.57 -8.52 -23.94
N ILE A 207 -6.26 -7.49 -23.15
CA ILE A 207 -5.66 -7.65 -21.80
C ILE A 207 -6.62 -8.41 -20.89
N GLU A 208 -7.88 -8.02 -20.86
CA GLU A 208 -8.91 -8.72 -20.10
C GLU A 208 -8.98 -10.20 -20.50
N LYS A 209 -8.99 -10.49 -21.83
CA LYS A 209 -9.01 -11.86 -22.32
C LYS A 209 -7.81 -12.67 -21.86
N ILE A 210 -6.60 -12.11 -21.90
CA ILE A 210 -5.36 -12.78 -21.42
C ILE A 210 -5.51 -13.14 -19.93
N ILE A 211 -6.02 -12.22 -19.13
CA ILE A 211 -6.22 -12.44 -17.69
C ILE A 211 -7.18 -13.60 -17.46
N PHE A 212 -8.36 -13.57 -18.09
CA PHE A 212 -9.36 -14.62 -17.90
C PHE A 212 -8.96 -15.97 -18.49
N ASP A 213 -8.34 -16.00 -19.65
CA ASP A 213 -7.80 -17.23 -20.25
C ASP A 213 -6.74 -17.87 -19.32
N THR A 214 -5.85 -17.07 -18.76
CA THR A 214 -4.83 -17.56 -17.81
C THR A 214 -5.48 -18.14 -16.56
N LEU A 215 -6.40 -17.44 -15.94
CA LEU A 215 -7.12 -17.92 -14.75
C LEU A 215 -7.92 -19.21 -15.06
N GLN A 216 -8.59 -19.27 -16.20
CA GLN A 216 -9.34 -20.45 -16.64
C GLN A 216 -8.41 -21.66 -16.88
N ASN A 217 -7.24 -21.43 -17.48
CA ASN A 217 -6.24 -22.48 -17.69
C ASN A 217 -5.71 -23.02 -16.36
N LEU A 218 -5.46 -22.17 -15.37
CA LEU A 218 -5.05 -22.60 -14.02
C LEU A 218 -6.14 -23.40 -13.33
N VAL A 219 -7.40 -22.96 -13.43
CA VAL A 219 -8.53 -23.70 -12.86
C VAL A 219 -8.74 -25.05 -13.53
N SER A 220 -8.57 -25.17 -14.84
CA SER A 220 -8.76 -26.44 -15.56
C SER A 220 -7.53 -27.36 -15.48
N GLY A 221 -6.34 -26.81 -15.70
CA GLY A 221 -5.10 -27.56 -15.82
C GLY A 221 -4.41 -27.88 -14.48
N GLY A 222 -4.71 -27.09 -13.43
CA GLY A 222 -4.03 -27.17 -12.14
C GLY A 222 -2.93 -26.11 -12.00
N ILE A 223 -2.54 -25.88 -10.76
CA ILE A 223 -1.43 -25.01 -10.37
C ILE A 223 -0.26 -25.93 -9.96
N ASP A 224 0.93 -25.56 -10.36
CA ASP A 224 2.14 -26.31 -9.99
C ASP A 224 2.35 -26.30 -8.47
N ASP A 225 2.53 -27.48 -7.90
CA ASP A 225 2.73 -27.66 -6.46
C ASP A 225 4.00 -26.93 -5.97
N GLU A 226 5.07 -26.87 -6.76
CA GLU A 226 6.30 -26.15 -6.40
C GLU A 226 6.05 -24.65 -6.30
N LEU A 227 5.20 -24.12 -7.16
CA LEU A 227 4.82 -22.69 -7.11
C LEU A 227 3.99 -22.39 -5.85
N ILE A 228 3.07 -23.29 -5.49
CA ILE A 228 2.26 -23.16 -4.27
C ILE A 228 3.16 -23.23 -3.02
N GLU A 229 4.03 -24.23 -2.94
CA GLU A 229 4.93 -24.37 -1.79
C GLU A 229 5.91 -23.18 -1.68
N SER A 230 6.42 -22.70 -2.79
CA SER A 230 7.25 -21.50 -2.81
C SER A 230 6.51 -20.27 -2.27
N ALA A 231 5.25 -20.07 -2.67
CA ALA A 231 4.44 -18.97 -2.17
C ALA A 231 4.19 -19.07 -0.66
N ILE A 232 3.89 -20.28 -0.15
CA ILE A 232 3.68 -20.53 1.28
C ILE A 232 4.96 -20.24 2.06
N HIS A 233 6.11 -20.77 1.61
CA HIS A 233 7.40 -20.53 2.25
C HIS A 233 7.78 -19.06 2.29
N GLN A 234 7.53 -18.31 1.24
CA GLN A 234 7.82 -16.86 1.21
C GLN A 234 6.96 -16.10 2.22
N ILE A 235 5.66 -16.38 2.30
CA ILE A 235 4.78 -15.72 3.27
C ILE A 235 5.16 -16.12 4.70
N GLU A 236 5.45 -17.40 4.95
CA GLU A 236 5.90 -17.87 6.26
C GLU A 236 7.23 -17.21 6.68
N PHE A 237 8.18 -17.11 5.76
CA PHE A 237 9.45 -16.44 6.00
C PHE A 237 9.26 -14.96 6.36
N HIS A 238 8.50 -14.22 5.56
CA HIS A 238 8.22 -12.80 5.82
C HIS A 238 7.47 -12.57 7.14
N HIS A 239 6.63 -13.54 7.56
CA HIS A 239 5.94 -13.45 8.84
C HIS A 239 6.87 -13.69 10.03
N LYS A 240 7.82 -14.61 9.91
CA LYS A 240 8.80 -14.95 10.95
C LYS A 240 9.95 -13.94 11.04
N GLU A 241 10.31 -13.29 9.94
CA GLU A 241 11.44 -12.40 9.88
C GLU A 241 11.19 -11.09 10.61
N ILE A 242 12.01 -10.82 11.63
CA ILE A 242 11.99 -9.56 12.39
C ILE A 242 13.02 -8.61 11.80
N THR A 243 12.55 -7.61 11.04
CA THR A 243 13.39 -6.56 10.46
C THR A 243 12.87 -5.17 10.84
N ASN A 244 13.79 -4.20 10.88
CA ASN A 244 13.46 -2.79 11.12
C ASN A 244 13.50 -1.96 9.82
N THR A 245 13.47 -2.61 8.67
CA THR A 245 13.47 -1.96 7.36
C THR A 245 12.28 -2.47 6.51
N PRO A 246 11.58 -1.60 5.76
CA PRO A 246 11.73 -0.13 5.75
C PRO A 246 11.17 0.58 7.00
N TYR A 247 10.41 -0.12 7.85
CA TYR A 247 9.80 0.41 9.07
C TYR A 247 10.25 -0.35 10.31
N PRO A 248 10.23 0.27 11.51
CA PRO A 248 10.38 -0.44 12.77
C PRO A 248 9.38 -1.59 12.90
N TYR A 249 9.81 -2.72 13.43
CA TYR A 249 9.00 -3.95 13.49
C TYR A 249 7.63 -3.74 14.17
N GLY A 250 7.58 -2.98 15.27
CA GLY A 250 6.31 -2.65 15.93
C GLY A 250 5.33 -1.91 15.02
N LEU A 251 5.82 -1.00 14.17
CA LEU A 251 4.97 -0.33 13.17
C LEU A 251 4.53 -1.30 12.06
N LYS A 252 5.39 -2.22 11.63
CA LYS A 252 5.04 -3.27 10.67
C LYS A 252 3.88 -4.15 11.20
N LEU A 253 3.93 -4.52 12.49
CA LEU A 253 2.84 -5.25 13.14
C LEU A 253 1.54 -4.44 13.16
N LEU A 254 1.61 -3.15 13.59
CA LEU A 254 0.44 -2.27 13.61
C LEU A 254 -0.22 -2.18 12.23
N LEU A 255 0.56 -1.91 11.18
CA LEU A 255 0.04 -1.84 9.81
C LEU A 255 -0.60 -3.16 9.37
N GLY A 256 -0.02 -4.31 9.76
CA GLY A 256 -0.56 -5.62 9.39
C GLY A 256 -1.88 -5.98 10.08
N LEU A 257 -2.15 -5.44 11.27
CA LEU A 257 -3.36 -5.75 12.04
C LEU A 257 -4.45 -4.67 11.95
N SER A 258 -4.07 -3.43 11.62
CA SER A 258 -4.97 -2.27 11.71
C SER A 258 -6.20 -2.40 10.82
N GLY A 259 -6.07 -2.88 9.60
CA GLY A 259 -7.18 -3.05 8.68
C GLY A 259 -8.31 -3.90 9.28
N SER A 260 -7.97 -5.08 9.79
CA SER A 260 -8.95 -5.95 10.47
C SER A 260 -9.47 -5.33 11.77
N TRP A 261 -8.58 -4.79 12.59
CA TRP A 261 -8.94 -4.23 13.90
C TRP A 261 -9.90 -3.06 13.79
N PHE A 262 -9.67 -2.14 12.87
CA PHE A 262 -10.53 -0.96 12.66
C PHE A 262 -11.95 -1.34 12.19
N HIS A 263 -12.11 -2.52 11.61
CA HIS A 263 -13.40 -3.05 11.17
C HIS A 263 -14.01 -4.08 12.13
N GLY A 264 -13.56 -4.11 13.38
CA GLY A 264 -14.12 -4.95 14.45
C GLY A 264 -13.57 -6.38 14.48
N GLY A 265 -12.51 -6.68 13.72
CA GLY A 265 -11.78 -7.94 13.83
C GLY A 265 -10.92 -7.99 15.09
N ASP A 266 -10.58 -9.20 15.51
CA ASP A 266 -9.70 -9.43 16.66
C ASP A 266 -8.22 -9.30 16.24
N PRO A 267 -7.48 -8.29 16.76
CA PRO A 267 -6.06 -8.12 16.43
C PRO A 267 -5.20 -9.31 16.89
N VAL A 268 -5.56 -10.00 17.97
CA VAL A 268 -4.85 -11.19 18.45
C VAL A 268 -5.01 -12.33 17.44
N ARG A 269 -6.19 -12.47 16.83
CA ARG A 269 -6.44 -13.47 15.80
C ARG A 269 -5.60 -13.23 14.53
N VAL A 270 -5.40 -11.96 14.17
CA VAL A 270 -4.53 -11.59 13.03
C VAL A 270 -3.08 -11.98 13.27
N LEU A 271 -2.60 -11.91 14.51
CA LEU A 271 -1.23 -12.28 14.89
C LEU A 271 -1.04 -13.81 14.97
N ASN A 272 -2.13 -14.58 15.07
CA ASN A 272 -2.06 -16.06 15.16
C ASN A 272 -2.00 -16.71 13.76
N PHE A 273 -0.91 -16.45 13.05
CA PHE A 273 -0.66 -16.98 11.70
C PHE A 273 -0.53 -18.52 11.66
N ALA A 274 -0.02 -19.14 12.74
CA ALA A 274 0.24 -20.58 12.76
C ALA A 274 -1.04 -21.41 12.59
N ASP A 275 -2.14 -21.02 13.22
CA ASP A 275 -3.43 -21.72 13.10
C ASP A 275 -3.99 -21.62 11.68
N ASP A 276 -3.86 -20.46 11.03
CA ASP A 276 -4.30 -20.29 9.65
C ASP A 276 -3.45 -21.13 8.69
N LEU A 277 -2.14 -21.26 8.94
CA LEU A 277 -1.27 -22.10 8.14
C LEU A 277 -1.61 -23.61 8.31
N LEU A 278 -1.89 -24.05 9.53
CA LEU A 278 -2.34 -25.42 9.79
C LEU A 278 -3.68 -25.72 9.07
N LYS A 279 -4.64 -24.80 9.17
CA LYS A 279 -5.91 -24.90 8.45
C LYS A 279 -5.70 -24.97 6.94
N LEU A 280 -4.81 -24.14 6.40
CA LEU A 280 -4.46 -24.13 4.97
C LEU A 280 -3.97 -25.52 4.53
N ARG A 281 -3.02 -26.11 5.28
CA ARG A 281 -2.50 -27.45 4.97
C ARG A 281 -3.57 -28.53 4.98
N GLN A 282 -4.53 -28.45 5.90
CA GLN A 282 -5.68 -29.35 5.95
C GLN A 282 -6.58 -29.19 4.72
N GLU A 283 -6.93 -27.95 4.36
CA GLU A 283 -7.79 -27.66 3.21
C GLU A 283 -7.15 -28.07 1.87
N MET A 284 -5.82 -27.90 1.75
CA MET A 284 -5.05 -28.36 0.59
C MET A 284 -5.09 -29.89 0.45
N GLY A 285 -5.15 -30.62 1.55
CA GLY A 285 -5.28 -32.10 1.55
C GLY A 285 -6.55 -32.60 0.85
N HIS A 286 -7.58 -31.77 0.66
CA HIS A 286 -8.76 -32.10 -0.12
C HIS A 286 -8.58 -31.93 -1.64
N GLY A 287 -7.37 -31.57 -2.09
CA GLY A 287 -6.99 -31.39 -3.50
C GLY A 287 -7.62 -30.16 -4.16
N ARG A 288 -6.94 -29.62 -5.13
CA ARG A 288 -7.39 -28.47 -5.97
C ARG A 288 -7.96 -27.29 -5.17
N PHE A 289 -7.37 -27.01 -4.01
CA PHE A 289 -7.86 -25.96 -3.12
C PHE A 289 -7.77 -24.56 -3.77
N PHE A 290 -6.60 -24.21 -4.30
CA PHE A 290 -6.38 -22.89 -4.90
C PHE A 290 -7.17 -22.70 -6.19
N GLU A 291 -7.36 -23.73 -6.98
CA GLU A 291 -8.22 -23.65 -8.18
C GLU A 291 -9.67 -23.33 -7.81
N ARG A 292 -10.20 -23.95 -6.73
CA ARG A 292 -11.53 -23.60 -6.22
C ARG A 292 -11.59 -22.17 -5.76
N GLN A 293 -10.54 -21.62 -5.15
CA GLN A 293 -10.49 -20.23 -4.73
C GLN A 293 -10.39 -19.30 -5.94
N LEU A 294 -9.61 -19.64 -6.98
CA LEU A 294 -9.59 -18.88 -8.24
C LEU A 294 -10.97 -18.86 -8.91
N GLN A 295 -11.66 -19.99 -8.93
CA GLN A 295 -13.03 -20.04 -9.43
C GLN A 295 -13.95 -19.09 -8.66
N LYS A 296 -13.91 -19.15 -7.30
CA LYS A 296 -14.77 -18.36 -6.40
C LYS A 296 -14.49 -16.87 -6.52
N TYR A 297 -13.25 -16.46 -6.38
CA TYR A 297 -12.90 -15.04 -6.20
C TYR A 297 -12.66 -14.29 -7.50
N PHE A 298 -12.40 -14.97 -8.61
CA PHE A 298 -12.05 -14.34 -9.88
C PHE A 298 -13.04 -14.66 -10.98
N LEU A 299 -13.25 -15.95 -11.31
CA LEU A 299 -14.04 -16.32 -12.50
C LEU A 299 -15.53 -16.12 -12.28
N THR A 300 -16.07 -16.48 -11.11
CA THR A 300 -17.50 -16.32 -10.78
C THR A 300 -17.82 -15.03 -10.03
N ASN A 301 -16.83 -14.22 -9.68
CA ASN A 301 -17.03 -12.97 -8.99
C ASN A 301 -17.42 -11.87 -9.99
N ASN A 302 -18.66 -11.42 -9.90
CA ASN A 302 -19.20 -10.36 -10.76
C ASN A 302 -18.89 -8.95 -10.27
N HIS A 303 -18.47 -8.80 -8.98
CA HIS A 303 -18.02 -7.49 -8.49
C HIS A 303 -16.60 -7.21 -8.96
N ARG A 304 -16.48 -6.87 -10.23
CA ARG A 304 -15.23 -6.53 -10.90
C ARG A 304 -15.40 -5.36 -11.85
N VAL A 305 -14.30 -4.67 -12.09
CA VAL A 305 -14.23 -3.54 -13.02
C VAL A 305 -13.10 -3.74 -14.01
N LEU A 306 -13.39 -3.50 -15.30
CA LEU A 306 -12.35 -3.24 -16.30
C LEU A 306 -12.07 -1.74 -16.29
N LEU A 307 -10.95 -1.37 -15.73
CA LEU A 307 -10.51 0.02 -15.56
C LEU A 307 -9.55 0.40 -16.66
N THR A 308 -9.82 1.51 -17.35
CA THR A 308 -8.91 2.13 -18.32
C THR A 308 -8.55 3.53 -17.85
N LEU A 309 -7.25 3.77 -17.68
CA LEU A 309 -6.69 5.10 -17.44
C LEU A 309 -6.11 5.65 -18.73
N GLN A 310 -6.63 6.79 -19.17
CA GLN A 310 -6.23 7.43 -20.42
C GLN A 310 -5.46 8.70 -20.15
N PRO A 311 -4.34 8.95 -20.86
CA PRO A 311 -3.63 10.21 -20.79
C PRO A 311 -4.47 11.34 -21.39
N ASP A 312 -4.38 12.54 -20.79
CA ASP A 312 -5.03 13.74 -21.28
C ASP A 312 -4.03 14.91 -21.25
N THR A 313 -3.55 15.31 -22.41
CA THR A 313 -2.58 16.39 -22.56
C THR A 313 -3.17 17.78 -22.35
N ALA A 314 -4.50 17.92 -22.34
CA ALA A 314 -5.19 19.19 -22.09
C ALA A 314 -5.59 19.36 -20.61
N MET A 315 -5.52 18.32 -19.79
CA MET A 315 -6.07 18.31 -18.43
C MET A 315 -5.42 19.37 -17.52
N ALA A 316 -4.10 19.50 -17.52
CA ALA A 316 -3.38 20.47 -16.68
C ALA A 316 -3.70 21.94 -17.06
N GLU A 317 -3.83 22.23 -18.35
CA GLU A 317 -4.21 23.56 -18.83
C GLU A 317 -5.67 23.86 -18.52
N SER A 318 -6.56 22.92 -18.76
CA SER A 318 -7.99 23.05 -18.48
C SER A 318 -8.23 23.35 -17.00
N GLU A 319 -7.54 22.63 -16.10
CA GLU A 319 -7.62 22.88 -14.67
C GLU A 319 -7.05 24.26 -14.28
N THR A 320 -5.93 24.66 -14.87
CA THR A 320 -5.35 25.99 -14.65
C THR A 320 -6.29 27.10 -15.12
N ALA A 321 -6.91 26.92 -16.27
CA ALA A 321 -7.89 27.87 -16.82
C ALA A 321 -9.15 27.96 -15.93
N ARG A 322 -9.65 26.81 -15.45
CA ARG A 322 -10.78 26.74 -14.51
C ARG A 322 -10.49 27.52 -13.23
N ILE A 323 -9.34 27.28 -12.59
CA ILE A 323 -8.94 27.97 -11.35
C ILE A 323 -8.80 29.47 -11.61
N LYS A 324 -8.20 29.88 -12.73
CA LYS A 324 -8.03 31.28 -13.08
C LYS A 324 -9.40 32.01 -13.27
N ALA A 325 -10.33 31.38 -13.95
CA ALA A 325 -11.68 31.91 -14.15
C ALA A 325 -12.44 32.03 -12.82
N GLU A 326 -12.36 31.01 -11.97
CA GLU A 326 -12.97 31.02 -10.64
C GLU A 326 -12.42 32.15 -9.76
N LEU A 327 -11.09 32.30 -9.71
CA LEU A 327 -10.45 33.37 -8.94
C LEU A 327 -10.78 34.75 -9.47
N GLU A 328 -10.89 34.92 -10.79
CA GLU A 328 -11.30 36.21 -11.38
C GLU A 328 -12.76 36.55 -11.05
N THR A 329 -13.66 35.57 -11.10
CA THR A 329 -15.06 35.76 -10.65
C THR A 329 -15.11 36.18 -9.18
N LYS A 330 -14.38 35.46 -8.29
CA LYS A 330 -14.28 35.85 -6.86
C LYS A 330 -13.73 37.25 -6.70
N ARG A 331 -12.67 37.61 -7.43
CA ARG A 331 -12.08 38.98 -7.39
C ARG A 331 -13.07 40.07 -7.75
N GLN A 332 -13.93 39.84 -8.73
CA GLN A 332 -14.92 40.82 -9.19
C GLN A 332 -16.05 41.02 -8.17
N THR A 333 -16.32 40.06 -7.31
CA THR A 333 -17.35 40.13 -6.26
C THR A 333 -16.87 40.74 -4.96
N LEU A 334 -15.55 40.84 -4.74
CA LEU A 334 -14.97 41.36 -3.51
C LEU A 334 -14.95 42.87 -3.48
N ALA A 335 -15.36 43.47 -2.35
CA ALA A 335 -15.20 44.88 -2.08
C ALA A 335 -13.72 45.27 -1.87
N LYS A 336 -13.37 46.53 -2.05
CA LYS A 336 -12.00 47.02 -1.83
C LYS A 336 -11.47 46.72 -0.42
N ALA A 337 -12.32 46.86 0.59
CA ALA A 337 -11.96 46.57 1.97
C ALA A 337 -11.63 45.09 2.18
N GLU A 338 -12.40 44.19 1.56
CA GLU A 338 -12.15 42.73 1.65
C GLU A 338 -10.85 42.33 0.94
N LEU A 339 -10.55 42.95 -0.21
CA LEU A 339 -9.26 42.76 -0.90
C LEU A 339 -8.08 43.24 -0.05
N GLN A 340 -8.22 44.34 0.66
CA GLN A 340 -7.22 44.86 1.57
C GLN A 340 -7.02 43.91 2.76
N ALA A 341 -8.11 43.46 3.39
CA ALA A 341 -8.06 42.48 4.48
C ALA A 341 -7.34 41.19 4.06
N LEU A 342 -7.68 40.63 2.88
CA LEU A 342 -6.98 39.44 2.34
C LEU A 342 -5.48 39.65 2.13
N GLN A 343 -5.06 40.89 1.76
CA GLN A 343 -3.63 41.20 1.63
C GLN A 343 -2.93 41.28 2.99
N GLU A 344 -3.59 41.83 3.99
CA GLU A 344 -3.10 41.93 5.36
C GLU A 344 -2.99 40.55 5.99
N ASP A 345 -4.02 39.69 5.86
CA ASP A 345 -4.01 38.31 6.30
C ASP A 345 -2.88 37.49 5.64
N ALA A 346 -2.68 37.69 4.33
CA ALA A 346 -1.60 37.01 3.60
C ALA A 346 -0.20 37.43 4.09
N ARG A 347 -0.03 38.71 4.47
CA ARG A 347 1.21 39.22 5.06
C ARG A 347 1.42 38.68 6.47
N ALA A 348 0.35 38.66 7.29
CA ALA A 348 0.39 38.13 8.65
C ALA A 348 0.72 36.62 8.65
N LEU A 349 0.09 35.84 7.76
CA LEU A 349 0.39 34.42 7.59
C LEU A 349 1.85 34.19 7.18
N LYS A 350 2.35 34.96 6.22
CA LYS A 350 3.74 34.87 5.79
C LYS A 350 4.70 35.16 6.94
N ALA A 351 4.45 36.22 7.71
CA ALA A 351 5.28 36.57 8.87
C ALA A 351 5.24 35.48 9.95
N LEU A 352 4.08 34.83 10.16
CA LEU A 352 3.95 33.71 11.07
C LEU A 352 4.76 32.47 10.61
N GLN A 353 4.72 32.18 9.30
CA GLN A 353 5.46 31.05 8.71
C GLN A 353 6.99 31.26 8.71
N GLU A 354 7.44 32.52 8.57
CA GLU A 354 8.85 32.90 8.58
C GLU A 354 9.42 33.12 10.01
N LYS A 355 8.55 33.07 11.02
CA LYS A 355 8.98 33.20 12.42
C LYS A 355 9.80 31.98 12.81
N GLU A 356 10.99 32.20 13.34
CA GLU A 356 11.81 31.14 13.90
C GLU A 356 11.08 30.43 15.05
N ALA A 357 11.00 29.10 14.95
CA ALA A 357 10.41 28.30 15.99
C ALA A 357 11.37 28.19 17.20
N ASP A 358 10.84 28.30 18.42
CA ASP A 358 11.57 27.96 19.61
C ASP A 358 11.75 26.44 19.69
N LEU A 359 12.95 25.97 19.39
CA LEU A 359 13.31 24.55 19.41
C LEU A 359 13.68 24.06 20.83
N ALA A 360 13.75 24.94 21.83
CA ALA A 360 14.10 24.55 23.20
C ALA A 360 13.08 23.61 23.87
N CYS A 361 11.84 23.57 23.34
CA CYS A 361 10.80 22.65 23.79
C CYS A 361 10.95 21.20 23.26
N LEU A 362 11.83 20.98 22.28
CA LEU A 362 12.04 19.67 21.68
C LEU A 362 13.07 18.87 22.49
N PRO A 363 12.82 17.59 22.77
CA PRO A 363 13.83 16.71 23.35
C PRO A 363 15.04 16.65 22.44
N THR A 364 16.20 16.99 22.98
CA THR A 364 17.46 16.96 22.23
C THR A 364 18.39 15.94 22.86
N LEU A 365 18.94 15.04 22.02
CA LEU A 365 19.94 14.08 22.48
C LEU A 365 21.20 14.81 22.98
N GLN A 366 21.64 14.44 24.16
CA GLN A 366 22.89 14.87 24.74
C GLN A 366 23.97 13.79 24.51
N LEU A 367 25.23 14.14 24.66
CA LEU A 367 26.31 13.17 24.51
C LEU A 367 26.20 12.00 25.48
N GLU A 368 25.65 12.25 26.65
CA GLU A 368 25.42 11.27 27.72
C GLU A 368 24.37 10.23 27.35
N ASP A 369 23.45 10.57 26.44
CA ASP A 369 22.42 9.65 25.94
C ASP A 369 22.99 8.65 24.92
N ILE A 370 24.20 8.89 24.41
CA ILE A 370 24.87 8.03 23.44
C ILE A 370 25.74 7.03 24.19
N ALA A 371 25.47 5.75 24.01
CA ALA A 371 26.29 4.71 24.61
C ALA A 371 27.76 4.85 24.17
N PRO A 372 28.71 4.91 25.10
CA PRO A 372 30.13 5.15 24.80
C PRO A 372 30.81 3.98 24.06
N THR A 373 30.15 2.84 24.01
CA THR A 373 30.67 1.62 23.37
C THR A 373 29.66 1.05 22.37
N VAL A 374 30.18 0.59 21.25
CA VAL A 374 29.37 -0.16 20.27
C VAL A 374 29.06 -1.54 20.85
N GLN A 375 27.79 -1.91 20.85
CA GLN A 375 27.41 -3.28 21.22
C GLN A 375 27.87 -4.24 20.12
N THR A 376 28.67 -5.21 20.51
CA THR A 376 29.15 -6.29 19.64
C THR A 376 28.58 -7.62 20.08
N VAL A 377 28.23 -8.46 19.11
CA VAL A 377 27.79 -9.81 19.39
C VAL A 377 29.01 -10.72 19.37
N ALA A 378 29.25 -11.42 20.48
CA ALA A 378 30.35 -12.37 20.56
C ALA A 378 29.98 -13.67 19.81
N PRO A 379 30.97 -14.30 19.12
CA PRO A 379 30.76 -15.60 18.52
C PRO A 379 30.49 -16.67 19.60
N THR A 380 29.56 -17.56 19.30
CA THR A 380 29.20 -18.64 20.24
C THR A 380 30.11 -19.86 20.07
N SER A 381 30.50 -20.18 18.83
CA SER A 381 31.40 -21.31 18.50
C SER A 381 32.05 -21.09 17.13
N ALA A 382 33.21 -21.73 16.94
CA ALA A 382 33.80 -21.95 15.63
C ALA A 382 33.47 -23.37 15.17
N LEU A 383 33.26 -23.58 13.89
CA LEU A 383 33.03 -24.91 13.29
C LEU A 383 34.32 -25.39 12.65
N GLU A 384 35.09 -26.21 13.39
CA GLU A 384 36.27 -26.84 12.82
C GLU A 384 35.90 -28.13 12.06
N PRO A 385 36.56 -28.43 10.94
CA PRO A 385 37.68 -27.71 10.28
C PRO A 385 37.24 -26.58 9.33
N THR A 386 35.97 -26.23 9.29
CA THR A 386 35.43 -25.20 8.39
C THR A 386 35.70 -23.83 9.01
N PRO A 387 36.22 -22.85 8.25
CA PRO A 387 36.42 -21.48 8.73
C PRO A 387 35.09 -20.73 8.86
N ALA A 388 34.19 -21.24 9.69
CA ALA A 388 32.88 -20.68 9.94
C ALA A 388 32.72 -20.29 11.41
N THR A 389 32.07 -19.16 11.64
CA THR A 389 31.77 -18.64 12.97
C THR A 389 30.27 -18.60 13.17
N CYS A 390 29.80 -19.15 14.28
CA CYS A 390 28.38 -19.15 14.62
C CYS A 390 28.08 -18.08 15.66
N TYR A 391 26.95 -17.38 15.45
CA TYR A 391 26.38 -16.41 16.37
C TYR A 391 24.96 -16.86 16.74
N ARG A 392 24.75 -17.21 18.01
CA ARG A 392 23.40 -17.58 18.47
C ARG A 392 22.60 -16.32 18.74
N GLN A 393 21.53 -16.12 17.98
CA GLN A 393 20.64 -14.98 18.08
C GLN A 393 19.15 -15.44 18.08
N PRO A 394 18.22 -14.66 18.65
CA PRO A 394 16.79 -14.95 18.58
C PRO A 394 16.27 -14.64 17.17
N THR A 395 16.30 -15.61 16.27
CA THR A 395 15.99 -15.45 14.84
C THR A 395 14.61 -16.02 14.47
N SER A 396 13.74 -16.33 15.43
CA SER A 396 12.41 -16.92 15.18
C SER A 396 12.43 -18.21 14.34
N GLY A 397 13.54 -18.97 14.44
CA GLY A 397 13.74 -20.24 13.69
C GLY A 397 14.32 -20.04 12.29
N ILE A 398 14.72 -18.83 11.91
CA ILE A 398 15.38 -18.56 10.64
C ILE A 398 16.90 -18.79 10.82
N PHE A 399 17.49 -19.53 9.90
CA PHE A 399 18.94 -19.70 9.80
C PHE A 399 19.51 -18.70 8.78
N TYR A 400 20.32 -17.77 9.26
CA TYR A 400 21.03 -16.81 8.43
C TYR A 400 22.42 -17.32 8.10
N PHE A 401 22.74 -17.42 6.83
CA PHE A 401 24.05 -17.85 6.34
C PHE A 401 24.68 -16.78 5.46
N THR A 402 25.91 -16.40 5.78
CA THR A 402 26.71 -15.49 4.97
C THR A 402 28.01 -16.15 4.60
N SER A 403 28.36 -16.15 3.33
CA SER A 403 29.64 -16.63 2.82
C SER A 403 30.39 -15.52 2.11
N ALA A 404 31.64 -15.32 2.48
CA ALA A 404 32.54 -14.34 1.84
C ALA A 404 33.65 -15.08 1.09
N TRP A 405 33.78 -14.77 -0.18
CA TRP A 405 34.78 -15.37 -1.06
C TRP A 405 35.72 -14.31 -1.61
N GLY A 406 37.05 -14.57 -1.51
CA GLY A 406 38.03 -13.70 -2.14
C GLY A 406 38.00 -13.84 -3.67
N THR A 407 38.06 -12.73 -4.37
CA THR A 407 38.08 -12.71 -5.85
C THR A 407 39.47 -12.85 -6.45
N GLY A 408 40.53 -12.92 -5.62
CA GLY A 408 41.92 -12.98 -6.08
C GLY A 408 42.31 -14.23 -6.89
N CYS A 409 41.44 -15.25 -6.90
CA CYS A 409 41.64 -16.45 -7.75
C CYS A 409 41.04 -16.31 -9.16
N LEU A 410 40.30 -15.21 -9.41
CA LEU A 410 39.68 -14.99 -10.71
C LEU A 410 40.65 -14.30 -11.69
N GLU A 411 40.55 -14.69 -12.94
CA GLU A 411 41.25 -13.98 -14.03
C GLU A 411 40.73 -12.53 -14.10
N GLU A 412 41.62 -11.57 -14.35
CA GLU A 412 41.30 -10.13 -14.37
C GLU A 412 40.13 -9.79 -15.30
N ARG A 413 40.00 -10.52 -16.44
CA ARG A 413 38.88 -10.36 -17.39
C ARG A 413 37.52 -10.69 -16.81
N LEU A 414 37.45 -11.48 -15.72
CA LEU A 414 36.19 -11.88 -15.08
C LEU A 414 35.76 -10.92 -13.96
N LEU A 415 36.68 -10.10 -13.43
CA LEU A 415 36.36 -9.18 -12.36
C LEU A 415 35.20 -8.22 -12.68
N PRO A 416 35.10 -7.64 -13.91
CA PRO A 416 33.97 -6.79 -14.27
C PRO A 416 32.61 -7.49 -14.29
N LEU A 417 32.60 -8.84 -14.34
CA LEU A 417 31.37 -9.64 -14.37
C LEU A 417 30.82 -9.96 -12.97
N ILE A 418 31.59 -9.71 -11.89
CA ILE A 418 31.19 -10.03 -10.51
C ILE A 418 29.87 -9.33 -10.13
N PRO A 419 29.65 -8.03 -10.38
CA PRO A 419 28.38 -7.39 -10.04
C PRO A 419 27.19 -8.06 -10.75
N PHE A 420 27.34 -8.41 -12.02
CA PHE A 420 26.32 -9.14 -12.77
C PHE A 420 26.08 -10.54 -12.18
N PHE A 421 27.14 -11.28 -11.87
CA PHE A 421 27.03 -12.61 -11.25
C PHE A 421 26.29 -12.54 -9.92
N CYS A 422 26.65 -11.60 -9.04
CA CYS A 422 25.98 -11.41 -7.76
C CYS A 422 24.51 -11.03 -7.90
N TYR A 423 24.16 -10.30 -8.95
CA TYR A 423 22.77 -9.96 -9.26
C TYR A 423 21.98 -11.15 -9.81
N ALA A 424 22.60 -11.94 -10.68
CA ALA A 424 21.93 -13.03 -11.39
C ALA A 424 21.81 -14.31 -10.53
N LEU A 425 22.82 -14.61 -9.69
CA LEU A 425 22.88 -15.84 -8.90
C LEU A 425 21.60 -16.11 -8.07
N PRO A 426 21.06 -15.17 -7.28
CA PRO A 426 19.86 -15.41 -6.49
C PRO A 426 18.57 -15.46 -7.33
N LYS A 427 18.66 -15.21 -8.64
CA LYS A 427 17.55 -15.22 -9.59
C LYS A 427 17.60 -16.39 -10.56
N SER A 428 18.67 -17.16 -10.50
CA SER A 428 18.83 -18.37 -11.30
C SER A 428 18.18 -19.54 -10.58
N GLY A 429 17.47 -20.38 -11.32
CA GLY A 429 16.95 -21.64 -10.77
C GLY A 429 18.08 -22.53 -10.29
N THR A 430 17.85 -23.28 -9.22
CA THR A 430 18.67 -24.41 -8.82
C THR A 430 18.12 -25.67 -9.47
N ALA A 431 19.02 -26.52 -9.94
CA ALA A 431 18.64 -27.83 -10.51
C ALA A 431 18.12 -28.78 -9.43
#